data_76bd4d00b01f07fb4eccf334c9af1342
#
_entry.id   76bd4d00b01f07fb4eccf334c9af1342
#
_cell.length_a   1.000
_cell.length_b   1.000
_cell.length_c   1.000
_cell.angle_alpha   90.00
_cell.angle_beta   90.00
_cell.angle_gamma   90.00
#
_symmetry.space_group_name_H-M   'P 1'
#
loop_
_entity.id
_entity.type
_entity.pdbx_description
1 polymer ?
#
loop_
_entity_poly.entity_id
_entity_poly.type
_entity_poly.pdbx_seq_one_letter_code
_entity_poly.pdbx_strand_id
1 'polypeptide(L)'
;MFKEGFCMNITDVRVRIIKKDDSKLRAVASITLDDCFVVHDIKVIEGNEGYFIAMPSRKTGDGEYKDVAHPIKTETREEIIKVILNAFEEEKAKPVE
;
A
#
# COMPACT_ATOMS: atom_id res chain seq x y z
N MET A 1 -16.57 -16.33 19.45
CA MET A 1 -16.21 -16.17 19.02
C MET A 1 -15.83 -15.95 18.51
N PHE A 2 -15.63 -15.92 18.50
CA PHE A 2 -15.02 -15.39 17.99
C PHE A 2 -14.85 -15.43 17.02
N LYS A 3 -14.99 -14.97 16.72
CA LYS A 3 -14.80 -15.09 15.68
C LYS A 3 -13.66 -15.33 15.25
N GLU A 4 -13.45 -16.09 15.30
CA GLU A 4 -12.46 -16.31 14.86
C GLU A 4 -12.34 -16.06 13.63
N GLY A 5 -11.66 -16.09 13.04
CA GLY A 5 -11.52 -15.64 11.80
C GLY A 5 -11.56 -14.26 11.61
N PHE A 6 -11.32 -13.54 12.57
CA PHE A 6 -11.28 -12.26 12.43
C PHE A 6 -10.14 -11.87 11.64
N CYS A 7 -10.29 -11.42 10.40
CA CYS A 7 -9.29 -10.74 9.61
C CYS A 7 -9.63 -9.31 9.68
N MET A 8 -8.67 -8.43 9.70
CA MET A 8 -8.95 -7.03 9.53
C MET A 8 -9.45 -6.80 8.12
N ASN A 9 -10.55 -6.09 8.01
CA ASN A 9 -11.12 -5.75 6.70
C ASN A 9 -10.56 -4.43 6.23
N ILE A 10 -10.16 -4.39 4.97
CA ILE A 10 -9.77 -3.12 4.36
C ILE A 10 -11.06 -2.44 3.93
N THR A 11 -11.43 -1.39 4.65
CA THR A 11 -12.72 -0.72 4.42
C THR A 11 -12.60 0.50 3.55
N ASP A 12 -11.39 0.98 3.29
CA ASP A 12 -11.20 2.08 2.36
C ASP A 12 -9.77 2.02 1.85
N VAL A 13 -9.56 2.44 0.62
CA VAL A 13 -8.23 2.55 0.05
C VAL A 13 -8.17 3.81 -0.78
N ARG A 14 -7.11 4.58 -0.62
CA ARG A 14 -6.92 5.81 -1.38
C ARG A 14 -5.55 5.78 -2.01
N VAL A 15 -5.48 6.15 -3.28
CA VAL A 15 -4.25 6.13 -4.04
C VAL A 15 -4.06 7.48 -4.69
N ARG A 16 -2.86 8.02 -4.54
CA ARG A 16 -2.50 9.27 -5.19
C ARG A 16 -1.38 9.00 -6.16
N ILE A 17 -1.60 9.27 -7.43
CA ILE A 17 -0.61 9.04 -8.47
C ILE A 17 0.51 10.06 -8.36
N ILE A 18 1.74 9.60 -8.47
CA ILE A 18 2.92 10.46 -8.49
C ILE A 18 3.40 10.56 -9.92
N LYS A 19 3.53 11.79 -10.41
CA LYS A 19 3.90 12.03 -11.79
C LYS A 19 5.33 12.50 -11.93
N LYS A 20 6.25 11.75 -11.35
CA LYS A 20 7.67 12.05 -11.49
C LYS A 20 8.31 11.03 -12.40
N ASP A 21 8.99 11.50 -13.44
CA ASP A 21 9.59 10.61 -14.43
C ASP A 21 10.91 10.04 -13.98
N ASP A 22 11.57 10.67 -13.03
CA ASP A 22 12.92 10.26 -12.63
C ASP A 22 12.92 9.33 -11.43
N SER A 23 11.77 8.80 -11.07
CA SER A 23 11.65 7.96 -9.89
C SER A 23 10.84 6.72 -10.24
N LYS A 24 11.12 5.63 -9.56
CA LYS A 24 10.32 4.42 -9.72
C LYS A 24 9.05 4.47 -8.89
N LEU A 25 8.92 5.45 -8.02
CA LEU A 25 7.72 5.63 -7.23
C LEU A 25 6.58 6.12 -8.12
N ARG A 26 5.53 5.34 -8.22
CA ARG A 26 4.41 5.66 -9.11
C ARG A 26 3.18 6.16 -8.37
N ALA A 27 3.02 5.79 -7.11
CA ALA A 27 1.87 6.23 -6.34
C ALA A 27 2.13 6.05 -4.86
N VAL A 28 1.37 6.77 -4.07
CA VAL A 28 1.38 6.63 -2.61
C VAL A 28 -0.06 6.31 -2.21
N ALA A 29 -0.21 5.32 -1.35
CA ALA A 29 -1.53 4.84 -0.97
C ALA A 29 -1.69 4.85 0.54
N SER A 30 -2.94 4.87 0.96
CA SER A 30 -3.29 4.63 2.34
C SER A 30 -4.47 3.68 2.39
N ILE A 31 -4.53 2.89 3.42
CA ILE A 31 -5.64 1.95 3.62
C ILE A 31 -6.23 2.17 5.00
N THR A 32 -7.54 1.98 5.08
CA THR A 32 -8.25 2.04 6.35
C THR A 32 -8.68 0.62 6.72
N LEU A 33 -8.45 0.24 7.95
CA LEU A 33 -8.75 -1.10 8.43
C LEU A 33 -9.90 -0.99 9.43
N ASP A 34 -10.96 -1.74 9.19
CA ASP A 34 -12.13 -1.84 10.09
C ASP A 34 -12.69 -0.46 10.45
N ASP A 35 -12.57 0.50 9.54
CA ASP A 35 -13.05 1.88 9.75
C ASP A 35 -12.47 2.58 10.96
N CYS A 36 -11.37 2.05 11.50
CA CYS A 36 -10.85 2.63 12.74
C CYS A 36 -9.33 2.75 12.77
N PHE A 37 -8.65 2.26 11.77
CA PHE A 37 -7.18 2.34 11.77
C PHE A 37 -6.70 2.57 10.35
N VAL A 38 -5.86 3.57 10.15
CA VAL A 38 -5.37 3.89 8.81
C VAL A 38 -3.86 3.74 8.76
N VAL A 39 -3.36 3.20 7.65
CA VAL A 39 -1.93 3.10 7.39
C VAL A 39 -1.63 3.97 6.19
N HIS A 40 -0.76 4.96 6.40
CA HIS A 40 -0.36 5.90 5.37
C HIS A 40 0.97 5.49 4.75
N ASP A 41 1.34 6.14 3.67
CA ASP A 41 2.69 6.06 3.06
C ASP A 41 3.04 4.68 2.53
N ILE A 42 2.04 3.95 2.07
CA ILE A 42 2.27 2.72 1.34
C ILE A 42 2.59 3.11 -0.10
N LYS A 43 3.68 2.57 -0.65
CA LYS A 43 4.18 3.02 -1.94
C LYS A 43 3.94 1.99 -3.02
N VAL A 44 3.54 2.46 -4.20
CA VAL A 44 3.47 1.63 -5.39
C VAL A 44 4.70 1.93 -6.22
N ILE A 45 5.54 0.94 -6.45
CA ILE A 45 6.83 1.13 -7.10
C ILE A 45 6.86 0.28 -8.36
N GLU A 46 7.37 0.86 -9.44
CA GLU A 46 7.50 0.15 -10.70
C GLU A 46 8.81 -0.62 -10.71
N GLY A 47 8.72 -1.94 -10.76
CA GLY A 47 9.88 -2.80 -10.86
C GLY A 47 10.06 -3.34 -12.26
N ASN A 48 11.03 -4.24 -12.42
CA ASN A 48 11.33 -4.80 -13.72
C ASN A 48 10.23 -5.72 -14.22
N GLU A 49 9.50 -6.33 -13.32
CA GLU A 49 8.46 -7.28 -13.68
C GLU A 49 7.06 -6.77 -13.37
N GLY A 50 6.93 -5.48 -13.13
CA GLY A 50 5.64 -4.89 -12.84
C GLY A 50 5.69 -4.08 -11.56
N TYR A 51 4.52 -3.75 -11.07
CA TYR A 51 4.43 -2.93 -9.87
C TYR A 51 4.48 -3.78 -8.63
N PHE A 52 5.09 -3.26 -7.59
CA PHE A 52 5.03 -3.91 -6.29
C PHE A 52 4.76 -2.87 -5.20
N ILE A 53 4.35 -3.37 -4.05
CA ILE A 53 3.92 -2.53 -2.95
C ILE A 53 5.00 -2.54 -1.87
N ALA A 54 5.40 -1.35 -1.45
CA ALA A 54 6.35 -1.21 -0.35
C ALA A 54 5.61 -0.63 0.85
N MET A 55 5.78 -1.27 2.00
CA MET A 55 5.16 -0.80 3.23
C MET A 55 5.85 0.45 3.72
N PRO A 56 5.20 1.26 4.57
CA PRO A 56 5.85 2.45 5.09
C PRO A 56 7.08 2.08 5.91
N SER A 57 8.16 2.80 5.69
CA SER A 57 9.42 2.51 6.35
C SER A 57 10.12 3.81 6.71
N ARG A 58 11.11 3.70 7.58
CA ARG A 58 11.89 4.87 7.95
C ARG A 58 13.35 4.48 8.06
N LYS A 59 14.21 5.45 7.86
CA LYS A 59 15.64 5.24 7.95
C LYS A 59 16.04 5.22 9.42
N THR A 60 16.81 4.23 9.81
CA THR A 60 17.32 4.14 11.17
C THR A 60 18.65 4.86 11.29
N GLY A 61 19.16 4.94 12.51
CA GLY A 61 20.40 5.66 12.74
C GLY A 61 21.62 5.07 12.08
N ASP A 62 21.56 3.77 11.75
CA ASP A 62 22.68 3.12 11.07
C ASP A 62 22.53 3.12 9.55
N GLY A 63 21.59 3.88 9.02
CA GLY A 63 21.42 4.01 7.59
C GLY A 63 20.53 2.98 6.93
N GLU A 64 20.02 2.04 7.68
CA GLU A 64 19.12 1.04 7.12
C GLU A 64 17.69 1.50 7.19
N TYR A 65 16.85 0.91 6.34
CA TYR A 65 15.42 1.19 6.35
C TYR A 65 14.69 0.04 7.02
N LYS A 66 13.77 0.38 7.90
CA LYS A 66 12.94 -0.62 8.56
C LYS A 66 11.47 -0.23 8.41
N ASP A 67 10.63 -1.23 8.23
CA ASP A 67 9.21 -1.00 8.08
C ASP A 67 8.65 -0.44 9.37
N VAL A 68 7.84 0.60 9.24
CA VAL A 68 7.08 1.15 10.36
C VAL A 68 5.90 0.25 10.66
N ALA A 69 5.29 -0.30 9.61
CA ALA A 69 4.15 -1.20 9.73
C ALA A 69 4.19 -2.19 8.58
N HIS A 70 3.81 -3.42 8.85
CA HIS A 70 3.74 -4.42 7.78
C HIS A 70 2.84 -5.57 8.21
N PRO A 71 2.24 -6.26 7.25
CA PRO A 71 1.45 -7.43 7.58
C PRO A 71 2.36 -8.58 7.97
N ILE A 72 1.91 -9.40 8.91
CA ILE A 72 2.69 -10.54 9.33
C ILE A 72 2.16 -11.85 8.78
N LYS A 73 1.00 -11.81 8.12
CA LYS A 73 0.44 -12.97 7.46
C LYS A 73 0.52 -12.79 5.96
N THR A 74 0.86 -13.86 5.26
CA THR A 74 0.94 -13.83 3.80
C THR A 74 -0.40 -13.49 3.19
N GLU A 75 -1.48 -14.04 3.71
CA GLU A 75 -2.81 -13.75 3.18
C GLU A 75 -3.16 -12.28 3.30
N THR A 76 -2.83 -11.67 4.43
CA THR A 76 -3.09 -10.25 4.63
C THR A 76 -2.27 -9.42 3.67
N ARG A 77 -1.00 -9.78 3.48
CA ARG A 77 -0.14 -9.05 2.55
C ARG A 77 -0.68 -9.14 1.13
N GLU A 78 -1.11 -10.32 0.71
CA GLU A 78 -1.64 -10.49 -0.64
C GLU A 78 -2.92 -9.70 -0.84
N GLU A 79 -3.78 -9.65 0.16
CA GLU A 79 -5.00 -8.87 0.05
C GLU A 79 -4.70 -7.38 -0.03
N ILE A 80 -3.76 -6.89 0.76
CA ILE A 80 -3.38 -5.48 0.71
C ILE A 80 -2.82 -5.14 -0.67
N ILE A 81 -1.93 -5.99 -1.20
CA ILE A 81 -1.36 -5.75 -2.52
C ILE A 81 -2.45 -5.72 -3.58
N LYS A 82 -3.36 -6.67 -3.54
CA LYS A 82 -4.43 -6.75 -4.52
C LYS A 82 -5.32 -5.51 -4.49
N VAL A 83 -5.72 -5.10 -3.30
CA VAL A 83 -6.63 -3.96 -3.15
C VAL A 83 -5.94 -2.68 -3.63
N ILE A 84 -4.68 -2.49 -3.26
CA ILE A 84 -3.98 -1.27 -3.63
C ILE A 84 -3.71 -1.24 -5.13
N LEU A 85 -3.30 -2.37 -5.73
CA LEU A 85 -3.04 -2.38 -7.15
C LEU A 85 -4.31 -2.18 -7.96
N ASN A 86 -5.44 -2.73 -7.51
CA ASN A 86 -6.71 -2.48 -8.19
C ASN A 86 -7.07 -0.99 -8.13
N ALA A 87 -6.91 -0.37 -6.98
CA ALA A 87 -7.20 1.05 -6.84
C ALA A 87 -6.23 1.89 -7.66
N PHE A 88 -4.97 1.48 -7.73
CA PHE A 88 -3.98 2.18 -8.52
C PHE A 88 -4.35 2.15 -10.01
N GLU A 89 -4.77 0.99 -10.51
CA GLU A 89 -5.19 0.88 -11.91
C GLU A 89 -6.40 1.75 -12.18
N GLU A 90 -7.35 1.81 -11.26
CA GLU A 90 -8.50 2.67 -11.43
C GLU A 90 -8.11 4.14 -11.46
N GLU A 91 -7.18 4.53 -10.60
CA GLU A 91 -6.74 5.92 -10.60
C GLU A 91 -5.98 6.27 -11.87
N LYS A 92 -5.18 5.35 -12.39
CA LYS A 92 -4.46 5.59 -13.63
C LYS A 92 -5.42 5.79 -14.79
N ALA A 93 -6.55 5.11 -14.77
CA ALA A 93 -7.51 5.18 -15.86
C ALA A 93 -8.37 6.43 -15.83
N LYS A 94 -8.35 7.17 -14.72
CA LYS A 94 -9.16 8.38 -14.64
C LYS A 94 -8.55 9.49 -15.47
N PRO A 95 -9.38 10.32 -16.09
CA PRO A 95 -8.84 11.44 -16.85
C PRO A 95 -8.11 12.42 -15.94
N VAL A 96 -7.09 13.00 -16.49
CA VAL A 96 -6.35 14.05 -15.79
C VAL A 96 -7.08 15.35 -15.95
N GLU A 97 -7.25 16.06 -14.87
CA GLU A 97 -7.94 17.35 -14.95
C GLU A 97 -7.01 18.50 -14.69
#